data_7a0399bfc4c3421f1e04a05fb8fdfe2d
#
_entry.id   7a0399bfc4c3421f1e04a05fb8fdfe2d
#
_cell.length_a   1.000
_cell.length_b   1.000
_cell.length_c   1.000
_cell.angle_alpha   90.00
_cell.angle_beta   90.00
_cell.angle_gamma   90.00
#
_symmetry.space_group_name_H-M   'P 1'
#
loop_
_entity.id
_entity.type
_entity.pdbx_description
1 polymer ?
#
loop_
_entity_poly.entity_id
_entity_poly.type
_entity_poly.pdbx_seq_one_letter_code
_entity_poly.pdbx_strand_id
1 'polypeptide(L)'
;MRASVLATVVAAAGFASALPARAADEVTHDRLLNADKEPGNWLHHHKNFSATRFSSLKDINRDNVKNLKVAWTMHLGGVEGGGIWTHGGLEGTPIVENGFMYVTDGWGSVYKIDAHGGQGTLVWKMDPKTDHDWAGAVACCGVDNRGVALWGNLVISHTLDGRLIATNKENGQVAWQRQVADPDKGEVITGAPLIVKNMAITGVAGAEYGIRGWLAATDLSTQKEVWRTFTIPGKGEPGADTWKDDKNSAASGGGSTWVTGSYDPATDTIVWGVGNPGPDWDNQYRPGDNLYTDSSLALDATTGKIKWHYQHTPNDPYDYDSVAENVLVDVPGPNGTTLKLALEADRNGFAYAIDRTTGKFVWGLPFVKKVTWTKGLDQESGKPIEYDPSKQVQRYNAAVTPHRDNKIADICPGNMGGKNWPPTAYNPDLKLWYIPVIESCNRITVEESTPEKLKAREFWTGGGPSQPFKITGSVTAIDVTTGKVAGKLETPFPNLGGILATPDLVFSGQPSGEVMALDAKTLEKRWEFNTGGGVNAPPMTFSVDGKQYIAILVGLGGAWDKWFIDATPELKRIQPGSMLHVFAL
;
A
#
# COMPACT_ATOMS: atom_id res chain seq x y z
N MET A 1 -27.99 -81.56 -37.45
CA MET A 1 -26.98 -81.23 -36.43
C MET A 1 -26.30 -79.94 -36.85
N ARG A 2 -26.65 -78.85 -36.21
CA ARG A 2 -25.97 -77.60 -36.42
C ARG A 2 -25.45 -77.15 -35.02
N ALA A 3 -24.13 -77.08 -34.91
CA ALA A 3 -23.46 -76.60 -33.68
C ALA A 3 -23.40 -75.07 -33.68
N SER A 4 -23.93 -74.44 -32.65
CA SER A 4 -23.81 -72.97 -32.41
C SER A 4 -22.56 -72.71 -31.55
N VAL A 5 -21.67 -71.92 -32.08
CA VAL A 5 -20.49 -71.43 -31.35
C VAL A 5 -20.87 -70.13 -30.65
N LEU A 6 -20.87 -70.13 -29.29
CA LEU A 6 -21.00 -68.91 -28.49
C LEU A 6 -19.65 -68.21 -28.38
N ALA A 7 -19.55 -66.98 -28.87
CA ALA A 7 -18.38 -66.14 -28.67
C ALA A 7 -18.60 -65.28 -27.39
N THR A 8 -17.76 -65.50 -26.40
CA THR A 8 -17.73 -64.71 -25.15
C THR A 8 -16.89 -63.47 -25.37
N VAL A 9 -17.51 -62.26 -25.34
CA VAL A 9 -16.79 -60.98 -25.37
C VAL A 9 -16.43 -60.62 -23.92
N VAL A 10 -15.13 -60.63 -23.62
CA VAL A 10 -14.59 -60.12 -22.35
C VAL A 10 -14.38 -58.62 -22.51
N ALA A 11 -15.20 -57.81 -21.87
CA ALA A 11 -15.01 -56.36 -21.77
C ALA A 11 -13.92 -56.08 -20.70
N ALA A 12 -12.77 -55.62 -21.10
CA ALA A 12 -11.74 -55.08 -20.22
C ALA A 12 -12.16 -53.68 -19.74
N ALA A 13 -12.66 -53.56 -18.51
CA ALA A 13 -12.87 -52.29 -17.87
C ALA A 13 -11.51 -51.67 -17.47
N GLY A 14 -11.03 -50.69 -18.26
CA GLY A 14 -9.88 -49.88 -17.89
C GLY A 14 -10.21 -49.00 -16.68
N PHE A 15 -9.68 -49.36 -15.53
CA PHE A 15 -9.65 -48.44 -14.39
C PHE A 15 -8.65 -47.32 -14.69
N ALA A 16 -9.16 -46.13 -15.09
CA ALA A 16 -8.38 -44.90 -15.05
C ALA A 16 -8.17 -44.58 -13.56
N SER A 17 -6.98 -44.85 -13.03
CA SER A 17 -6.56 -44.37 -11.73
C SER A 17 -6.48 -42.83 -11.81
N ALA A 18 -7.49 -42.14 -11.28
CA ALA A 18 -7.38 -40.74 -10.99
C ALA A 18 -6.18 -40.59 -10.04
N LEU A 19 -5.14 -39.90 -10.49
CA LEU A 19 -4.08 -39.44 -9.62
C LEU A 19 -4.73 -38.64 -8.50
N PRO A 20 -4.38 -38.85 -7.21
CA PRO A 20 -4.91 -38.04 -6.14
C PRO A 20 -4.53 -36.58 -6.46
N ALA A 21 -5.52 -35.69 -6.46
CA ALA A 21 -5.28 -34.26 -6.53
C ALA A 21 -4.25 -33.96 -5.43
N ARG A 22 -3.08 -33.46 -5.82
CA ARG A 22 -2.03 -33.03 -4.90
C ARG A 22 -2.70 -32.01 -3.99
N ALA A 23 -2.84 -32.31 -2.69
CA ALA A 23 -3.33 -31.36 -1.72
C ALA A 23 -2.51 -30.10 -1.92
N ALA A 24 -3.18 -28.97 -2.20
CA ALA A 24 -2.51 -27.68 -2.34
C ALA A 24 -1.68 -27.48 -1.09
N ASP A 25 -0.37 -27.25 -1.23
CA ASP A 25 0.52 -27.02 -0.09
C ASP A 25 -0.05 -25.82 0.66
N GLU A 26 -0.41 -26.01 1.93
CA GLU A 26 -0.99 -24.95 2.75
C GLU A 26 -0.02 -23.78 2.88
N VAL A 27 -0.54 -22.54 2.90
CA VAL A 27 0.27 -21.36 3.16
C VAL A 27 0.50 -21.24 4.66
N THR A 28 1.66 -21.68 5.10
CA THR A 28 2.11 -21.61 6.49
C THR A 28 3.01 -20.42 6.73
N HIS A 29 3.28 -20.10 7.99
CA HIS A 29 4.25 -19.06 8.35
C HIS A 29 5.65 -19.36 7.76
N ASP A 30 6.10 -20.60 7.84
CA ASP A 30 7.41 -21.00 7.30
C ASP A 30 7.48 -20.82 5.79
N ARG A 31 6.38 -21.09 5.08
CA ARG A 31 6.29 -20.84 3.64
C ARG A 31 6.33 -19.35 3.33
N LEU A 32 5.64 -18.53 4.13
CA LEU A 32 5.68 -17.07 4.01
C LEU A 32 7.08 -16.50 4.31
N LEU A 33 7.79 -17.02 5.31
CA LEU A 33 9.19 -16.66 5.60
C LEU A 33 10.14 -16.97 4.43
N ASN A 34 9.83 -17.98 3.66
CA ASN A 34 10.63 -18.46 2.54
C ASN A 34 10.04 -18.09 1.16
N ALA A 35 9.16 -17.10 1.09
CA ALA A 35 8.46 -16.71 -0.14
C ALA A 35 9.41 -16.39 -1.32
N ASP A 36 10.61 -15.90 -1.05
CA ASP A 36 11.61 -15.62 -2.09
C ASP A 36 12.23 -16.88 -2.70
N LYS A 37 12.10 -18.05 -2.03
CA LYS A 37 12.50 -19.35 -2.58
C LYS A 37 11.48 -19.92 -3.57
N GLU A 38 10.32 -19.30 -3.67
CA GLU A 38 9.24 -19.62 -4.59
C GLU A 38 9.04 -18.48 -5.60
N PRO A 39 10.01 -18.18 -6.50
CA PRO A 39 9.94 -16.99 -7.36
C PRO A 39 8.73 -16.99 -8.30
N GLY A 40 8.19 -18.17 -8.66
CA GLY A 40 6.98 -18.31 -9.46
C GLY A 40 5.71 -17.89 -8.74
N ASN A 41 5.72 -17.84 -7.41
CA ASN A 41 4.62 -17.40 -6.58
C ASN A 41 4.79 -15.94 -6.14
N TRP A 42 3.67 -15.31 -5.74
CA TRP A 42 3.64 -14.00 -5.13
C TRP A 42 2.74 -14.06 -3.89
N LEU A 43 3.32 -14.46 -2.74
CA LEU A 43 2.56 -14.87 -1.55
C LEU A 43 2.24 -13.72 -0.57
N HIS A 44 2.87 -12.55 -0.71
CA HIS A 44 2.66 -11.38 0.12
C HIS A 44 2.22 -10.18 -0.72
N HIS A 45 1.51 -9.23 -0.11
CA HIS A 45 1.15 -7.97 -0.75
C HIS A 45 2.37 -7.27 -1.38
N HIS A 46 3.49 -7.22 -0.66
CA HIS A 46 4.76 -6.63 -1.12
C HIS A 46 5.81 -7.67 -1.56
N LYS A 47 5.43 -8.85 -2.03
CA LYS A 47 6.28 -9.99 -2.44
C LYS A 47 6.84 -10.78 -1.27
N ASN A 48 7.36 -10.13 -0.23
CA ASN A 48 7.96 -10.75 0.96
C ASN A 48 7.72 -9.87 2.21
N PHE A 49 8.10 -10.35 3.37
CA PHE A 49 7.99 -9.62 4.63
C PHE A 49 8.80 -8.33 4.68
N SER A 50 9.88 -8.24 3.92
CA SER A 50 10.73 -7.05 3.86
C SER A 50 10.20 -5.96 2.91
N ALA A 51 9.05 -6.18 2.29
CA ALA A 51 8.39 -5.25 1.35
C ALA A 51 9.26 -4.85 0.15
N THR A 52 10.12 -5.75 -0.35
CA THR A 52 11.08 -5.40 -1.41
C THR A 52 10.45 -5.28 -2.80
N ARG A 53 9.29 -5.90 -3.04
CA ARG A 53 8.65 -5.99 -4.37
C ARG A 53 9.63 -6.37 -5.50
N PHE A 54 10.62 -7.19 -5.14
CA PHE A 54 11.61 -7.73 -6.04
C PHE A 54 11.31 -9.21 -6.33
N SER A 55 11.36 -9.59 -7.60
CA SER A 55 11.30 -10.99 -8.03
C SER A 55 12.58 -11.39 -8.73
N SER A 56 13.12 -12.56 -8.40
CA SER A 56 14.29 -13.14 -9.08
C SER A 56 13.97 -13.78 -10.42
N LEU A 57 12.72 -13.78 -10.90
CA LEU A 57 12.36 -14.21 -12.24
C LEU A 57 13.05 -13.34 -13.30
N LYS A 58 13.61 -13.97 -14.35
CA LYS A 58 14.45 -13.31 -15.36
C LYS A 58 14.19 -13.76 -16.80
N ASP A 59 13.15 -14.56 -17.03
CA ASP A 59 12.79 -14.99 -18.39
C ASP A 59 12.37 -13.77 -19.23
N ILE A 60 11.60 -12.84 -18.61
CA ILE A 60 11.37 -11.50 -19.14
C ILE A 60 12.53 -10.62 -18.65
N ASN A 61 13.34 -10.13 -19.60
CA ASN A 61 14.57 -9.41 -19.32
C ASN A 61 14.76 -8.24 -20.29
N ARG A 62 15.84 -7.47 -20.11
CA ARG A 62 16.17 -6.28 -20.89
C ARG A 62 16.21 -6.52 -22.40
N ASP A 63 16.66 -7.68 -22.85
CA ASP A 63 16.87 -7.95 -24.28
C ASP A 63 15.56 -8.34 -25.02
N ASN A 64 14.61 -8.96 -24.31
CA ASN A 64 13.40 -9.51 -24.89
C ASN A 64 12.11 -8.77 -24.50
N VAL A 65 12.11 -7.90 -23.49
CA VAL A 65 10.92 -7.20 -22.98
C VAL A 65 10.17 -6.41 -24.07
N LYS A 66 10.87 -5.95 -25.10
CA LYS A 66 10.27 -5.29 -26.28
C LYS A 66 9.23 -6.16 -27.03
N ASN A 67 9.28 -7.47 -26.82
CA ASN A 67 8.36 -8.43 -27.41
C ASN A 67 7.17 -8.78 -26.49
N LEU A 68 7.10 -8.19 -25.30
CA LEU A 68 6.04 -8.42 -24.33
C LEU A 68 4.69 -8.04 -24.91
N LYS A 69 3.71 -8.92 -24.80
CA LYS A 69 2.36 -8.78 -25.35
C LYS A 69 1.33 -9.14 -24.29
N VAL A 70 0.11 -8.65 -24.46
CA VAL A 70 -1.04 -9.13 -23.69
C VAL A 70 -1.23 -10.62 -23.97
N ALA A 71 -1.10 -11.44 -22.94
CA ALA A 71 -1.41 -12.86 -22.97
C ALA A 71 -2.93 -13.07 -22.81
N TRP A 72 -3.51 -12.43 -21.83
CA TRP A 72 -4.95 -12.41 -21.58
C TRP A 72 -5.36 -11.21 -20.74
N THR A 73 -6.65 -10.93 -20.72
CA THR A 73 -7.26 -9.91 -19.88
C THR A 73 -8.51 -10.47 -19.23
N MET A 74 -8.87 -9.93 -18.06
CA MET A 74 -10.12 -10.26 -17.41
C MET A 74 -10.80 -8.97 -16.93
N HIS A 75 -12.07 -8.81 -17.26
CA HIS A 75 -12.90 -7.77 -16.71
C HIS A 75 -13.30 -8.16 -15.28
N LEU A 76 -13.09 -7.24 -14.34
CA LEU A 76 -13.53 -7.36 -12.94
C LEU A 76 -14.79 -6.51 -12.74
N GLY A 77 -15.33 -6.45 -11.55
CA GLY A 77 -16.37 -5.50 -11.16
C GLY A 77 -15.82 -4.43 -10.24
N GLY A 78 -16.70 -3.84 -9.43
CA GLY A 78 -16.33 -3.06 -8.26
C GLY A 78 -15.70 -1.69 -8.54
N VAL A 79 -16.00 -1.10 -9.70
CA VAL A 79 -15.62 0.28 -10.06
C VAL A 79 -16.78 1.25 -10.01
N GLU A 80 -17.97 0.77 -9.70
CA GLU A 80 -19.11 1.61 -9.36
C GLU A 80 -18.80 2.43 -8.11
N GLY A 81 -19.22 3.67 -8.13
CA GLY A 81 -19.05 4.59 -7.01
C GLY A 81 -20.02 4.33 -5.86
N GLY A 82 -19.88 5.12 -4.82
CA GLY A 82 -20.78 5.13 -3.66
C GLY A 82 -20.56 6.38 -2.84
N GLY A 83 -21.59 6.88 -2.19
CA GLY A 83 -21.53 8.15 -1.48
C GLY A 83 -21.15 9.31 -2.39
N ILE A 84 -20.03 9.96 -2.09
CA ILE A 84 -19.51 11.09 -2.89
C ILE A 84 -18.61 10.65 -4.05
N TRP A 85 -18.24 9.38 -4.14
CA TRP A 85 -17.29 8.85 -5.11
C TRP A 85 -17.98 8.46 -6.41
N THR A 86 -17.50 8.96 -7.53
CA THR A 86 -18.05 8.65 -8.86
C THR A 86 -17.67 7.25 -9.31
N HIS A 87 -16.42 6.87 -9.06
CA HIS A 87 -15.87 5.56 -9.40
C HIS A 87 -15.02 5.01 -8.27
N GLY A 88 -15.05 3.68 -8.09
CA GLY A 88 -14.10 2.95 -7.29
C GLY A 88 -12.78 2.75 -8.03
N GLY A 89 -11.66 2.61 -7.28
CA GLY A 89 -10.34 2.33 -7.82
C GLY A 89 -9.96 0.85 -7.72
N LEU A 90 -9.16 0.35 -8.68
CA LEU A 90 -8.47 -0.92 -8.54
C LEU A 90 -7.04 -0.64 -8.08
N GLU A 91 -6.76 -0.87 -6.79
CA GLU A 91 -5.48 -0.54 -6.14
C GLU A 91 -4.73 -1.77 -5.62
N GLY A 92 -5.34 -2.96 -5.79
CA GLY A 92 -4.83 -4.21 -5.24
C GLY A 92 -3.56 -4.72 -5.92
N THR A 93 -2.73 -5.42 -5.14
CA THR A 93 -1.68 -6.29 -5.70
C THR A 93 -2.26 -7.71 -5.85
N PRO A 94 -2.25 -8.31 -7.05
CA PRO A 94 -2.61 -9.71 -7.20
C PRO A 94 -1.68 -10.61 -6.37
N ILE A 95 -2.26 -11.59 -5.66
CA ILE A 95 -1.50 -12.65 -4.98
C ILE A 95 -1.57 -13.90 -5.84
N VAL A 96 -0.43 -14.61 -6.00
CA VAL A 96 -0.39 -15.84 -6.80
C VAL A 96 0.22 -16.98 -5.99
N GLU A 97 -0.50 -18.09 -5.96
CA GLU A 97 -0.07 -19.35 -5.38
C GLU A 97 -0.30 -20.50 -6.37
N ASN A 98 0.78 -21.16 -6.76
CA ASN A 98 0.74 -22.36 -7.62
C ASN A 98 -0.14 -22.18 -8.88
N GLY A 99 0.00 -21.04 -9.58
CA GLY A 99 -0.75 -20.72 -10.78
C GLY A 99 -2.18 -20.20 -10.56
N PHE A 100 -2.68 -20.17 -9.31
CA PHE A 100 -3.94 -19.53 -8.97
C PHE A 100 -3.71 -18.10 -8.48
N MET A 101 -4.41 -17.15 -9.09
CA MET A 101 -4.33 -15.73 -8.76
C MET A 101 -5.55 -15.30 -7.94
N TYR A 102 -5.32 -14.47 -6.93
CA TYR A 102 -6.37 -13.88 -6.08
C TYR A 102 -6.27 -12.36 -6.19
N VAL A 103 -7.37 -11.72 -6.57
CA VAL A 103 -7.46 -10.25 -6.72
C VAL A 103 -8.71 -9.72 -6.04
N THR A 104 -8.70 -8.44 -5.69
CA THR A 104 -9.87 -7.73 -5.17
C THR A 104 -10.31 -6.63 -6.12
N ASP A 105 -11.60 -6.32 -6.12
CA ASP A 105 -12.13 -5.06 -6.65
C ASP A 105 -12.22 -3.99 -5.55
N GLY A 106 -12.63 -2.77 -5.90
CA GLY A 106 -12.70 -1.65 -4.96
C GLY A 106 -13.66 -1.90 -3.77
N TRP A 107 -14.72 -2.67 -3.97
CA TRP A 107 -15.69 -3.03 -2.92
C TRP A 107 -15.29 -4.24 -2.08
N GLY A 108 -14.11 -4.82 -2.37
CA GLY A 108 -13.57 -5.95 -1.63
C GLY A 108 -14.09 -7.32 -2.06
N SER A 109 -14.76 -7.43 -3.22
CA SER A 109 -15.03 -8.75 -3.79
C SER A 109 -13.71 -9.44 -4.11
N VAL A 110 -13.61 -10.73 -3.80
CA VAL A 110 -12.41 -11.53 -4.08
C VAL A 110 -12.66 -12.44 -5.27
N TYR A 111 -11.73 -12.45 -6.20
CA TYR A 111 -11.76 -13.31 -7.39
C TYR A 111 -10.62 -14.31 -7.31
N LYS A 112 -10.90 -15.60 -7.54
CA LYS A 112 -9.89 -16.62 -7.82
C LYS A 112 -9.86 -16.90 -9.31
N ILE A 113 -8.67 -16.80 -9.89
CA ILE A 113 -8.42 -16.96 -11.33
C ILE A 113 -7.39 -18.07 -11.51
N ASP A 114 -7.69 -19.03 -12.35
CA ASP A 114 -6.75 -20.07 -12.79
C ASP A 114 -5.94 -19.53 -13.98
N ALA A 115 -4.63 -19.35 -13.80
CA ALA A 115 -3.71 -18.86 -14.82
C ALA A 115 -2.99 -19.99 -15.59
N HIS A 116 -3.26 -21.26 -15.30
CA HIS A 116 -2.71 -22.39 -16.05
C HIS A 116 -3.19 -22.35 -17.51
N GLY A 117 -2.37 -22.88 -18.41
CA GLY A 117 -2.65 -22.85 -19.85
C GLY A 117 -2.61 -21.45 -20.47
N GLY A 118 -2.24 -20.41 -19.72
CA GLY A 118 -2.01 -19.05 -20.23
C GLY A 118 -3.25 -18.28 -20.69
N GLN A 119 -4.43 -18.57 -20.13
CA GLN A 119 -5.70 -17.97 -20.58
C GLN A 119 -6.48 -17.21 -19.49
N GLY A 120 -6.18 -17.38 -18.24
CA GLY A 120 -6.89 -16.77 -17.11
C GLY A 120 -8.38 -17.13 -17.06
N THR A 121 -8.75 -18.12 -16.24
CA THR A 121 -10.14 -18.58 -16.10
C THR A 121 -10.67 -18.24 -14.71
N LEU A 122 -11.81 -17.55 -14.61
CA LEU A 122 -12.46 -17.31 -13.33
C LEU A 122 -12.93 -18.62 -12.71
N VAL A 123 -12.41 -18.96 -11.53
CA VAL A 123 -12.82 -20.15 -10.77
C VAL A 123 -14.01 -19.84 -9.89
N TRP A 124 -13.93 -18.75 -9.10
CA TRP A 124 -15.02 -18.26 -8.27
C TRP A 124 -14.85 -16.76 -7.97
N LYS A 125 -15.97 -16.13 -7.60
CA LYS A 125 -16.01 -14.77 -7.02
C LYS A 125 -16.71 -14.86 -5.65
N MET A 126 -16.12 -14.28 -4.62
CA MET A 126 -16.78 -14.03 -3.32
C MET A 126 -17.14 -12.53 -3.28
N ASP A 127 -18.40 -12.23 -3.03
CA ASP A 127 -18.91 -10.88 -2.84
C ASP A 127 -19.20 -10.66 -1.34
N PRO A 128 -18.51 -9.72 -0.67
CA PRO A 128 -18.66 -9.49 0.76
C PRO A 128 -19.97 -8.81 1.15
N LYS A 129 -20.78 -8.35 0.18
CA LYS A 129 -22.02 -7.59 0.42
C LYS A 129 -21.77 -6.34 1.28
N THR A 130 -20.73 -5.60 0.97
CA THR A 130 -20.46 -4.30 1.60
C THR A 130 -21.61 -3.33 1.26
N ASP A 131 -22.09 -2.59 2.26
CA ASP A 131 -23.10 -1.55 2.04
C ASP A 131 -22.49 -0.39 1.25
N HIS A 132 -22.91 -0.24 0.00
CA HIS A 132 -22.34 0.76 -0.91
C HIS A 132 -22.69 2.19 -0.51
N ASP A 133 -23.89 2.43 0.00
CA ASP A 133 -24.32 3.78 0.38
C ASP A 133 -23.57 4.26 1.61
N TRP A 134 -23.52 3.39 2.63
CA TRP A 134 -22.88 3.73 3.89
C TRP A 134 -21.36 3.78 3.76
N ALA A 135 -20.72 2.73 3.25
CA ALA A 135 -19.26 2.66 3.14
C ALA A 135 -18.71 3.76 2.23
N GLY A 136 -19.40 4.06 1.13
CA GLY A 136 -19.04 5.17 0.26
C GLY A 136 -19.13 6.54 0.91
N ALA A 137 -19.98 6.72 1.93
CA ALA A 137 -20.13 7.98 2.64
C ALA A 137 -19.00 8.27 3.65
N VAL A 138 -18.35 7.21 4.17
CA VAL A 138 -17.30 7.32 5.23
C VAL A 138 -15.93 6.83 4.77
N ALA A 139 -15.79 6.39 3.52
CA ALA A 139 -14.49 6.06 2.97
C ALA A 139 -13.80 7.36 2.51
N CYS A 140 -12.85 7.87 3.27
CA CYS A 140 -11.96 8.89 2.74
C CYS A 140 -11.21 8.33 1.54
N CYS A 141 -11.05 9.18 0.53
CA CYS A 141 -10.13 8.98 -0.58
C CYS A 141 -10.56 7.94 -1.61
N GLY A 142 -11.67 7.24 -1.43
CA GLY A 142 -12.27 6.41 -2.46
C GLY A 142 -12.86 5.09 -1.98
N VAL A 143 -13.48 4.41 -2.92
CA VAL A 143 -13.89 3.02 -2.80
C VAL A 143 -12.75 2.18 -3.31
N ASP A 144 -11.90 1.70 -2.39
CA ASP A 144 -10.66 1.00 -2.71
C ASP A 144 -10.38 -0.13 -1.74
N ASN A 145 -9.75 -1.16 -2.26
CA ASN A 145 -9.25 -2.32 -1.53
C ASN A 145 -7.90 -2.74 -2.10
N ARG A 146 -6.87 -2.90 -1.25
CA ARG A 146 -5.50 -3.13 -1.71
C ARG A 146 -5.08 -4.59 -1.79
N GLY A 147 -6.02 -5.52 -1.56
CA GLY A 147 -5.76 -6.94 -1.84
C GLY A 147 -6.04 -7.87 -0.67
N VAL A 148 -5.57 -9.10 -0.84
CA VAL A 148 -5.76 -10.21 0.09
C VAL A 148 -4.44 -10.73 0.62
N ALA A 149 -4.51 -11.62 1.63
CA ALA A 149 -3.42 -12.49 2.05
C ALA A 149 -3.89 -13.95 2.08
N LEU A 150 -2.94 -14.88 2.10
CA LEU A 150 -3.21 -16.31 2.14
C LEU A 150 -2.77 -16.91 3.48
N TRP A 151 -3.58 -17.82 4.04
CA TRP A 151 -3.25 -18.58 5.24
C TRP A 151 -3.93 -19.95 5.23
N GLY A 152 -3.15 -21.03 5.35
CA GLY A 152 -3.70 -22.38 5.25
C GLY A 152 -4.45 -22.57 3.93
N ASN A 153 -5.70 -23.00 4.02
CA ASN A 153 -6.63 -23.11 2.88
C ASN A 153 -7.61 -21.91 2.79
N LEU A 154 -7.18 -20.74 3.26
CA LEU A 154 -8.02 -19.54 3.33
C LEU A 154 -7.41 -18.38 2.54
N VAL A 155 -8.28 -17.58 1.97
CA VAL A 155 -8.01 -16.22 1.50
C VAL A 155 -8.53 -15.25 2.57
N ILE A 156 -7.67 -14.42 3.09
CA ILE A 156 -7.97 -13.44 4.12
C ILE A 156 -8.10 -12.07 3.46
N SER A 157 -9.24 -11.40 3.63
CA SER A 157 -9.53 -10.09 3.04
C SER A 157 -10.16 -9.14 4.04
N HIS A 158 -10.06 -7.85 3.75
CA HIS A 158 -10.76 -6.79 4.47
C HIS A 158 -11.91 -6.21 3.64
N THR A 159 -12.82 -5.52 4.31
CA THR A 159 -13.89 -4.73 3.67
C THR A 159 -13.89 -3.31 4.19
N LEU A 160 -14.43 -2.38 3.40
CA LEU A 160 -14.55 -0.98 3.81
C LEU A 160 -15.35 -0.80 5.10
N ASP A 161 -16.38 -1.62 5.33
CA ASP A 161 -17.17 -1.62 6.56
C ASP A 161 -16.47 -2.30 7.75
N GLY A 162 -15.16 -2.50 7.67
CA GLY A 162 -14.32 -2.91 8.79
C GLY A 162 -14.36 -4.38 9.16
N ARG A 163 -14.79 -5.27 8.26
CA ARG A 163 -14.76 -6.72 8.50
C ARG A 163 -13.45 -7.36 8.01
N LEU A 164 -13.00 -8.38 8.74
CA LEU A 164 -12.01 -9.35 8.32
C LEU A 164 -12.76 -10.62 7.90
N ILE A 165 -12.55 -11.07 6.67
CA ILE A 165 -13.25 -12.22 6.08
C ILE A 165 -12.23 -13.28 5.70
N ALA A 166 -12.50 -14.53 6.05
CA ALA A 166 -11.78 -15.71 5.61
C ALA A 166 -12.62 -16.51 4.62
N THR A 167 -12.13 -16.64 3.42
CA THR A 167 -12.80 -17.33 2.31
C THR A 167 -12.03 -18.62 1.97
N ASN A 168 -12.72 -19.73 1.82
CA ASN A 168 -12.11 -21.00 1.43
C ASN A 168 -11.54 -20.93 0.02
N LYS A 169 -10.25 -21.25 -0.15
CA LYS A 169 -9.53 -21.18 -1.43
C LYS A 169 -10.13 -22.09 -2.53
N GLU A 170 -10.74 -23.19 -2.17
CA GLU A 170 -11.25 -24.15 -3.14
C GLU A 170 -12.56 -23.71 -3.77
N ASN A 171 -13.50 -23.28 -2.94
CA ASN A 171 -14.88 -23.09 -3.37
C ASN A 171 -15.42 -21.65 -3.24
N GLY A 172 -14.64 -20.70 -2.70
CA GLY A 172 -15.04 -19.31 -2.57
C GLY A 172 -16.09 -19.04 -1.47
N GLN A 173 -16.40 -20.04 -0.64
CA GLN A 173 -17.35 -19.85 0.47
C GLN A 173 -16.69 -19.15 1.66
N VAL A 174 -17.41 -18.22 2.28
CA VAL A 174 -16.95 -17.58 3.51
C VAL A 174 -16.95 -18.63 4.63
N ALA A 175 -15.75 -18.91 5.16
CA ALA A 175 -15.57 -19.82 6.29
C ALA A 175 -15.95 -19.13 7.60
N TRP A 176 -15.53 -17.88 7.76
CA TRP A 176 -15.89 -17.01 8.89
C TRP A 176 -15.66 -15.54 8.54
N GLN A 177 -16.27 -14.66 9.32
CA GLN A 177 -16.01 -13.21 9.27
C GLN A 177 -16.08 -12.62 10.68
N ARG A 178 -15.37 -11.49 10.86
CA ARG A 178 -15.30 -10.76 12.12
C ARG A 178 -15.32 -9.27 11.87
N GLN A 179 -16.08 -8.51 12.68
CA GLN A 179 -15.97 -7.05 12.76
C GLN A 179 -14.69 -6.70 13.53
N VAL A 180 -13.79 -5.93 12.91
CA VAL A 180 -12.51 -5.49 13.49
C VAL A 180 -12.51 -3.99 13.73
N ALA A 181 -13.00 -3.20 12.78
CA ALA A 181 -13.16 -1.74 12.90
C ALA A 181 -14.61 -1.39 13.23
N ASP A 182 -14.82 -0.21 13.83
CA ASP A 182 -16.13 0.30 14.21
C ASP A 182 -16.61 1.35 13.20
N PRO A 183 -17.48 0.96 12.26
CA PRO A 183 -17.95 1.86 11.23
C PRO A 183 -18.73 3.05 11.76
N ASP A 184 -19.41 2.94 12.88
CA ASP A 184 -20.17 4.04 13.48
C ASP A 184 -19.27 5.16 14.01
N LYS A 185 -17.98 4.86 14.20
CA LYS A 185 -16.94 5.86 14.53
C LYS A 185 -16.22 6.45 13.31
N GLY A 186 -16.55 6.01 12.10
CA GLY A 186 -15.83 6.42 10.89
C GLY A 186 -14.57 5.59 10.60
N GLU A 187 -14.40 4.47 11.30
CA GLU A 187 -13.28 3.54 11.05
C GLU A 187 -13.58 2.68 9.82
N VAL A 188 -12.69 2.68 8.84
CA VAL A 188 -12.75 1.86 7.63
C VAL A 188 -11.43 1.11 7.42
N ILE A 189 -11.43 0.07 6.59
CA ILE A 189 -10.21 -0.68 6.27
C ILE A 189 -10.05 -0.77 4.75
N THR A 190 -8.92 -0.26 4.25
CA THR A 190 -8.57 -0.24 2.81
C THR A 190 -7.31 -1.04 2.49
N GLY A 191 -6.48 -1.32 3.51
CA GLY A 191 -5.22 -2.05 3.38
C GLY A 191 -5.39 -3.57 3.23
N ALA A 192 -4.45 -4.23 2.57
CA ALA A 192 -4.36 -5.67 2.59
C ALA A 192 -3.88 -6.18 3.98
N PRO A 193 -4.38 -7.32 4.47
CA PRO A 193 -3.89 -7.89 5.73
C PRO A 193 -2.45 -8.36 5.60
N LEU A 194 -1.64 -8.17 6.66
CA LEU A 194 -0.31 -8.77 6.78
C LEU A 194 -0.42 -10.01 7.67
N ILE A 195 -0.06 -11.17 7.16
CA ILE A 195 -0.07 -12.39 7.96
C ILE A 195 1.29 -12.59 8.62
N VAL A 196 1.32 -12.55 9.95
CA VAL A 196 2.51 -12.83 10.77
C VAL A 196 2.20 -13.97 11.73
N LYS A 197 2.98 -15.06 11.65
CA LYS A 197 2.67 -16.30 12.38
C LYS A 197 1.27 -16.80 11.99
N ASN A 198 0.36 -16.91 12.94
CA ASN A 198 -1.05 -17.26 12.71
C ASN A 198 -2.00 -16.06 12.90
N MET A 199 -1.49 -14.85 12.78
CA MET A 199 -2.25 -13.63 13.01
C MET A 199 -2.39 -12.80 11.74
N ALA A 200 -3.58 -12.25 11.51
CA ALA A 200 -3.80 -11.16 10.56
C ALA A 200 -3.59 -9.83 11.28
N ILE A 201 -2.64 -9.04 10.78
CA ILE A 201 -2.40 -7.68 11.24
C ILE A 201 -3.22 -6.74 10.37
N THR A 202 -4.02 -5.91 11.02
CA THR A 202 -4.96 -4.98 10.40
C THR A 202 -4.64 -3.56 10.82
N GLY A 203 -4.53 -2.66 9.85
CA GLY A 203 -4.48 -1.22 10.07
C GLY A 203 -5.83 -0.56 9.78
N VAL A 204 -6.09 0.61 10.38
CA VAL A 204 -7.34 1.36 10.24
C VAL A 204 -7.13 2.63 9.40
N ALA A 205 -8.13 3.00 8.61
CA ALA A 205 -8.26 4.29 7.92
C ALA A 205 -9.41 5.11 8.54
N GLY A 206 -9.45 6.43 8.26
CA GLY A 206 -10.51 7.34 8.71
C GLY A 206 -10.01 8.51 9.55
N ALA A 207 -8.75 8.93 9.41
CA ALA A 207 -8.19 10.07 10.16
C ALA A 207 -9.06 11.31 10.07
N GLU A 208 -9.54 11.64 8.87
CA GLU A 208 -10.37 12.81 8.55
C GLU A 208 -11.81 12.70 9.09
N TYR A 209 -12.19 11.55 9.61
CA TYR A 209 -13.47 11.33 10.29
C TYR A 209 -13.33 11.34 11.81
N GLY A 210 -12.17 11.80 12.32
CA GLY A 210 -11.91 11.99 13.74
C GLY A 210 -11.76 10.69 14.52
N ILE A 211 -11.17 9.67 13.92
CA ILE A 211 -10.83 8.41 14.60
C ILE A 211 -9.61 8.60 15.51
N ARG A 212 -9.42 7.67 16.41
CA ARG A 212 -8.17 7.41 17.10
C ARG A 212 -7.52 6.20 16.46
N GLY A 213 -6.49 6.40 15.63
CA GLY A 213 -5.83 5.35 14.85
C GLY A 213 -5.30 4.18 15.67
N TRP A 214 -5.22 3.01 15.05
CA TRP A 214 -4.76 1.78 15.71
C TRP A 214 -4.24 0.74 14.70
N LEU A 215 -3.45 -0.21 15.24
CA LEU A 215 -3.13 -1.50 14.64
C LEU A 215 -3.68 -2.62 15.52
N ALA A 216 -4.17 -3.70 14.92
CA ALA A 216 -4.67 -4.86 15.66
C ALA A 216 -4.22 -6.19 15.05
N ALA A 217 -4.03 -7.19 15.90
CA ALA A 217 -3.77 -8.57 15.49
C ALA A 217 -4.97 -9.45 15.82
N THR A 218 -5.44 -10.20 14.83
CA THR A 218 -6.48 -11.23 15.00
C THR A 218 -5.87 -12.60 14.78
N ASP A 219 -5.98 -13.49 15.76
CA ASP A 219 -5.60 -14.90 15.64
C ASP A 219 -6.55 -15.61 14.66
N LEU A 220 -6.01 -16.20 13.61
CA LEU A 220 -6.77 -16.78 12.51
C LEU A 220 -7.44 -18.13 12.88
N SER A 221 -6.94 -18.81 13.92
CA SER A 221 -7.50 -20.08 14.37
C SER A 221 -8.67 -19.88 15.33
N THR A 222 -8.52 -18.92 16.25
CA THR A 222 -9.54 -18.63 17.28
C THR A 222 -10.47 -17.49 16.89
N GLN A 223 -10.11 -16.70 15.86
CA GLN A 223 -10.80 -15.51 15.38
C GLN A 223 -10.88 -14.39 16.44
N LYS A 224 -10.05 -14.45 17.49
CA LYS A 224 -10.03 -13.47 18.57
C LYS A 224 -8.95 -12.42 18.34
N GLU A 225 -9.21 -11.19 18.77
CA GLU A 225 -8.18 -10.17 18.86
C GLU A 225 -7.14 -10.58 19.91
N VAL A 226 -5.87 -10.56 19.51
CA VAL A 226 -4.72 -10.87 20.38
C VAL A 226 -4.25 -9.61 21.08
N TRP A 227 -4.10 -8.53 20.29
CA TRP A 227 -3.74 -7.21 20.77
C TRP A 227 -4.28 -6.12 19.84
N ARG A 228 -4.45 -4.92 20.43
CA ARG A 228 -4.71 -3.66 19.72
C ARG A 228 -3.82 -2.58 20.30
N THR A 229 -3.10 -1.89 19.42
CA THR A 229 -2.22 -0.78 19.79
C THR A 229 -2.71 0.49 19.14
N PHE A 230 -3.07 1.48 19.96
CA PHE A 230 -3.44 2.78 19.45
C PHE A 230 -2.20 3.56 19.04
N THR A 231 -2.25 4.20 17.87
CA THR A 231 -1.21 5.07 17.35
C THR A 231 -1.26 6.47 17.98
N ILE A 232 -2.41 6.83 18.55
CA ILE A 232 -2.56 8.02 19.37
C ILE A 232 -2.63 7.57 20.83
N PRO A 233 -1.69 7.99 21.69
CA PRO A 233 -1.65 7.54 23.08
C PRO A 233 -2.83 8.06 23.90
N GLY A 234 -3.31 7.24 24.82
CA GLY A 234 -4.27 7.63 25.84
C GLY A 234 -3.61 8.38 26.99
N LYS A 235 -4.41 8.99 27.86
CA LYS A 235 -3.92 9.73 29.03
C LYS A 235 -3.04 8.83 29.91
N GLY A 236 -1.79 9.26 30.12
CA GLY A 236 -0.80 8.54 30.93
C GLY A 236 -0.02 7.46 30.19
N GLU A 237 -0.32 7.20 28.91
CA GLU A 237 0.50 6.34 28.06
C GLU A 237 1.74 7.09 27.54
N PRO A 238 2.84 6.40 27.19
CA PRO A 238 4.01 7.01 26.58
C PRO A 238 3.63 7.82 25.33
N GLY A 239 4.09 9.09 25.25
CA GLY A 239 3.78 9.98 24.14
C GLY A 239 2.54 10.86 24.35
N ALA A 240 1.72 10.61 25.39
CA ALA A 240 0.53 11.43 25.68
C ALA A 240 0.86 12.88 26.00
N ASP A 241 2.04 13.15 26.53
CA ASP A 241 2.56 14.49 26.86
C ASP A 241 2.93 15.33 25.63
N THR A 242 2.91 14.72 24.45
CA THR A 242 3.09 15.42 23.16
C THR A 242 1.79 15.99 22.58
N TRP A 243 0.65 15.72 23.21
CA TRP A 243 -0.65 16.32 22.94
C TRP A 243 -0.94 17.34 24.05
N LYS A 244 -0.67 18.62 23.76
CA LYS A 244 -0.56 19.68 24.79
C LYS A 244 -1.80 20.57 24.92
N ASP A 245 -2.93 20.14 24.34
CA ASP A 245 -4.18 20.87 24.43
C ASP A 245 -5.02 20.47 25.67
N ASP A 246 -5.99 21.31 26.00
CA ASP A 246 -6.97 21.08 27.07
C ASP A 246 -8.32 20.55 26.55
N LYS A 247 -8.45 20.35 25.22
CA LYS A 247 -9.69 19.95 24.52
C LYS A 247 -9.77 18.47 24.27
N ASN A 248 -8.73 17.69 24.66
CA ASN A 248 -8.61 16.26 24.41
C ASN A 248 -8.60 15.91 22.89
N SER A 249 -7.87 16.71 22.09
CA SER A 249 -7.74 16.48 20.64
C SER A 249 -7.23 15.08 20.28
N ALA A 250 -6.43 14.46 21.16
CA ALA A 250 -5.96 13.09 21.01
C ALA A 250 -7.10 12.05 20.87
N ALA A 251 -8.30 12.32 21.38
CA ALA A 251 -9.43 11.38 21.24
C ALA A 251 -9.90 11.20 19.79
N SER A 252 -9.62 12.18 18.94
CA SER A 252 -9.93 12.21 17.50
C SER A 252 -8.69 12.58 16.69
N GLY A 253 -7.52 12.16 17.19
CA GLY A 253 -6.22 12.66 16.74
C GLY A 253 -5.72 12.09 15.42
N GLY A 254 -6.49 11.31 14.66
CA GLY A 254 -6.08 10.72 13.41
C GLY A 254 -5.09 9.57 13.59
N GLY A 255 -3.92 9.65 12.99
CA GLY A 255 -2.87 8.62 13.10
C GLY A 255 -3.26 7.28 12.50
N SER A 256 -3.91 7.29 11.36
CA SER A 256 -4.36 6.10 10.63
C SER A 256 -3.19 5.23 10.14
N THR A 257 -3.45 3.95 9.85
CA THR A 257 -2.44 2.93 9.52
C THR A 257 -2.84 2.14 8.27
N TRP A 258 -3.37 2.82 7.29
CA TRP A 258 -4.15 2.27 6.18
C TRP A 258 -3.33 1.60 5.06
N VAL A 259 -1.99 1.70 5.06
CA VAL A 259 -1.12 0.96 4.13
C VAL A 259 -0.49 -0.23 4.86
N THR A 260 -0.35 -1.36 4.16
CA THR A 260 0.21 -2.59 4.71
C THR A 260 1.71 -2.43 5.04
N GLY A 261 2.09 -2.76 6.26
CA GLY A 261 3.48 -2.67 6.74
C GLY A 261 4.36 -3.86 6.37
N SER A 262 5.50 -3.95 7.02
CA SER A 262 6.51 -5.00 6.86
C SER A 262 6.79 -5.74 8.18
N TYR A 263 7.53 -6.86 8.09
CA TYR A 263 7.88 -7.66 9.27
C TYR A 263 9.34 -8.11 9.20
N ASP A 264 10.08 -7.90 10.27
CA ASP A 264 11.44 -8.43 10.48
C ASP A 264 11.38 -9.68 11.36
N PRO A 265 11.48 -10.89 10.79
CA PRO A 265 11.43 -12.13 11.56
C PRO A 265 12.62 -12.31 12.50
N ALA A 266 13.77 -11.68 12.22
CA ALA A 266 14.96 -11.80 13.04
C ALA A 266 14.81 -11.15 14.43
N THR A 267 13.96 -10.13 14.52
CA THR A 267 13.70 -9.37 15.75
C THR A 267 12.24 -9.48 16.23
N ASP A 268 11.43 -10.28 15.56
CA ASP A 268 9.96 -10.38 15.78
C ASP A 268 9.30 -8.98 15.80
N THR A 269 9.58 -8.16 14.77
CA THR A 269 9.17 -6.76 14.74
C THR A 269 8.34 -6.45 13.49
N ILE A 270 7.13 -5.94 13.69
CA ILE A 270 6.33 -5.30 12.65
C ILE A 270 6.78 -3.86 12.53
N VAL A 271 7.05 -3.37 11.32
CA VAL A 271 7.31 -1.96 11.05
C VAL A 271 6.16 -1.43 10.19
N TRP A 272 5.53 -0.35 10.65
CA TRP A 272 4.31 0.16 10.05
C TRP A 272 4.30 1.68 10.00
N GLY A 273 3.84 2.26 8.89
CA GLY A 273 3.68 3.70 8.74
C GLY A 273 2.40 4.20 9.42
N VAL A 274 2.49 5.36 10.04
CA VAL A 274 1.38 6.03 10.73
C VAL A 274 1.11 7.37 10.08
N GLY A 275 -0.16 7.63 9.76
CA GLY A 275 -0.62 8.80 9.06
C GLY A 275 -0.70 10.08 9.88
N ASN A 276 -1.24 11.09 9.23
CA ASN A 276 -1.35 12.46 9.72
C ASN A 276 -2.19 12.59 11.01
N PRO A 277 -1.95 13.66 11.79
CA PRO A 277 -2.82 14.02 12.89
C PRO A 277 -4.10 14.73 12.40
N GLY A 278 -5.22 14.51 13.09
CA GLY A 278 -6.49 15.22 12.84
C GLY A 278 -6.71 16.42 13.75
N PRO A 279 -7.22 17.56 13.24
CA PRO A 279 -7.50 17.88 11.84
C PRO A 279 -6.24 18.19 11.05
N ASP A 280 -6.25 17.98 9.73
CA ASP A 280 -5.08 18.02 8.87
C ASP A 280 -4.37 19.39 8.87
N TRP A 281 -5.13 20.48 8.65
CA TRP A 281 -4.55 21.81 8.38
C TRP A 281 -4.38 22.69 9.62
N ASP A 282 -5.16 22.50 10.68
CA ASP A 282 -5.16 23.35 11.85
C ASP A 282 -4.36 22.75 13.01
N ASN A 283 -3.03 22.78 12.91
CA ASN A 283 -2.15 22.28 13.96
C ASN A 283 -2.22 23.09 15.28
N GLN A 284 -2.80 24.30 15.26
CA GLN A 284 -3.06 25.08 16.46
C GLN A 284 -4.21 24.53 17.32
N TYR A 285 -5.05 23.67 16.75
CA TYR A 285 -6.06 22.92 17.50
C TYR A 285 -5.45 21.81 18.36
N ARG A 286 -4.32 21.25 17.93
CA ARG A 286 -3.61 20.11 18.54
C ARG A 286 -2.14 20.43 18.81
N PRO A 287 -1.81 21.40 19.71
CA PRO A 287 -0.43 21.76 19.99
C PRO A 287 0.39 20.59 20.53
N GLY A 288 1.70 20.61 20.30
CA GLY A 288 2.66 19.55 20.60
C GLY A 288 3.00 18.73 19.37
N ASP A 289 3.94 17.79 19.49
CA ASP A 289 4.45 16.98 18.37
C ASP A 289 3.44 15.93 17.85
N ASN A 290 2.42 15.61 18.62
CA ASN A 290 1.31 14.69 18.30
C ASN A 290 1.77 13.26 18.03
N LEU A 291 2.60 12.67 18.91
CA LEU A 291 2.99 11.26 18.76
C LEU A 291 1.76 10.34 18.80
N TYR A 292 1.75 9.29 18.00
CA TYR A 292 2.76 8.78 17.04
C TYR A 292 2.36 9.05 15.59
N THR A 293 1.71 10.19 15.28
CA THR A 293 1.40 10.56 13.89
C THR A 293 2.66 10.78 13.08
N ASP A 294 2.56 10.66 11.77
CA ASP A 294 3.64 10.85 10.80
C ASP A 294 4.93 10.10 11.17
N SER A 295 4.79 8.82 11.47
CA SER A 295 5.88 8.03 12.03
C SER A 295 6.01 6.66 11.37
N SER A 296 7.26 6.19 11.25
CA SER A 296 7.54 4.75 11.21
C SER A 296 7.46 4.21 12.63
N LEU A 297 6.59 3.23 12.86
CA LEU A 297 6.31 2.64 14.17
C LEU A 297 6.69 1.17 14.17
N ALA A 298 7.56 0.77 15.10
CA ALA A 298 7.95 -0.62 15.27
C ALA A 298 7.27 -1.25 16.47
N LEU A 299 6.61 -2.39 16.24
CA LEU A 299 5.89 -3.11 17.28
C LEU A 299 6.43 -4.54 17.42
N ASP A 300 6.43 -5.03 18.63
CA ASP A 300 6.59 -6.44 18.90
C ASP A 300 5.41 -7.21 18.30
N ALA A 301 5.67 -8.13 17.39
CA ALA A 301 4.62 -8.80 16.63
C ALA A 301 3.72 -9.69 17.51
N THR A 302 4.24 -10.20 18.61
CA THR A 302 3.51 -11.08 19.54
C THR A 302 2.59 -10.31 20.48
N THR A 303 3.02 -9.13 20.94
CA THR A 303 2.36 -8.38 22.03
C THR A 303 1.75 -7.04 21.58
N GLY A 304 2.09 -6.56 20.39
CA GLY A 304 1.71 -5.23 19.91
C GLY A 304 2.43 -4.07 20.62
N LYS A 305 3.37 -4.32 21.53
CA LYS A 305 4.08 -3.25 22.25
C LYS A 305 5.01 -2.48 21.32
N ILE A 306 4.97 -1.15 21.41
CA ILE A 306 5.88 -0.26 20.67
C ILE A 306 7.32 -0.51 21.17
N LYS A 307 8.22 -0.83 20.24
CA LYS A 307 9.66 -1.00 20.48
C LYS A 307 10.42 0.30 20.24
N TRP A 308 10.11 0.97 19.15
CA TRP A 308 10.66 2.27 18.78
C TRP A 308 9.72 2.98 17.79
N HIS A 309 9.93 4.27 17.62
CA HIS A 309 9.29 5.08 16.58
C HIS A 309 10.30 6.09 16.01
N TYR A 310 10.04 6.53 14.79
CA TYR A 310 10.70 7.69 14.20
C TYR A 310 9.62 8.57 13.55
N GLN A 311 9.45 9.78 14.08
CA GLN A 311 8.48 10.73 13.55
C GLN A 311 9.12 11.61 12.47
N HIS A 312 8.55 11.63 11.27
CA HIS A 312 9.09 12.33 10.09
C HIS A 312 8.72 13.82 10.11
N THR A 313 7.47 14.15 10.43
CA THR A 313 6.95 15.53 10.43
C THR A 313 6.21 15.83 11.75
N PRO A 314 6.91 16.27 12.82
CA PRO A 314 6.25 16.62 14.08
C PRO A 314 5.22 17.74 13.91
N ASN A 315 4.02 17.61 14.52
CA ASN A 315 2.93 18.61 14.48
C ASN A 315 2.51 18.99 13.04
N ASP A 316 2.43 18.03 12.15
CA ASP A 316 2.18 18.21 10.71
C ASP A 316 0.90 19.01 10.40
N PRO A 317 0.95 20.12 9.64
CA PRO A 317 -0.20 20.85 9.14
C PRO A 317 -0.41 20.68 7.62
N TYR A 318 0.13 19.61 7.00
CA TYR A 318 0.22 19.47 5.55
C TYR A 318 -0.46 18.22 5.01
N ASP A 319 -0.93 17.31 5.89
CA ASP A 319 -1.42 15.97 5.54
C ASP A 319 -0.29 15.13 4.90
N TYR A 320 0.86 15.08 5.58
CA TYR A 320 2.01 14.29 5.11
C TYR A 320 2.04 12.88 5.70
N ASP A 321 0.91 12.19 5.58
CA ASP A 321 0.78 10.79 5.96
C ASP A 321 2.07 9.96 5.77
N SER A 322 2.78 9.64 6.84
CA SER A 322 3.93 8.73 6.81
C SER A 322 3.49 7.26 6.83
N VAL A 323 2.54 6.91 5.97
CA VAL A 323 1.93 5.56 5.92
C VAL A 323 2.61 4.62 4.93
N ALA A 324 3.60 5.10 4.18
CA ALA A 324 4.29 4.29 3.20
C ALA A 324 4.85 3.00 3.81
N GLU A 325 4.96 1.96 2.98
CA GLU A 325 5.63 0.74 3.39
C GLU A 325 7.10 1.02 3.77
N ASN A 326 7.54 0.44 4.87
CA ASN A 326 8.94 0.45 5.25
C ASN A 326 9.66 -0.73 4.59
N VAL A 327 10.57 -0.47 3.64
CA VAL A 327 11.34 -1.52 2.96
C VAL A 327 12.53 -1.92 3.83
N LEU A 328 12.56 -3.17 4.27
CA LEU A 328 13.61 -3.66 5.16
C LEU A 328 14.78 -4.23 4.36
N VAL A 329 15.98 -3.65 4.51
CA VAL A 329 17.15 -4.06 3.76
C VAL A 329 18.39 -4.18 4.65
N ASP A 330 19.29 -5.11 4.28
CA ASP A 330 20.63 -5.24 4.83
C ASP A 330 21.63 -4.79 3.77
N VAL A 331 22.44 -3.78 4.10
CA VAL A 331 23.44 -3.26 3.18
C VAL A 331 24.81 -3.15 3.84
N PRO A 332 25.92 -3.22 3.07
CA PRO A 332 27.25 -2.97 3.61
C PRO A 332 27.34 -1.61 4.27
N GLY A 333 27.83 -1.57 5.48
CA GLY A 333 28.12 -0.36 6.23
C GLY A 333 29.62 -0.08 6.35
N PRO A 334 29.99 1.02 7.03
CA PRO A 334 31.39 1.35 7.32
C PRO A 334 32.12 0.22 8.06
N ASN A 335 33.42 0.09 7.80
CA ASN A 335 34.30 -0.85 8.51
C ASN A 335 33.84 -2.33 8.48
N GLY A 336 33.18 -2.75 7.40
CA GLY A 336 32.71 -4.14 7.25
C GLY A 336 31.49 -4.50 8.10
N THR A 337 30.81 -3.53 8.68
CA THR A 337 29.53 -3.72 9.37
C THR A 337 28.38 -3.94 8.37
N THR A 338 27.24 -4.41 8.87
CA THR A 338 25.99 -4.47 8.12
C THR A 338 25.02 -3.44 8.70
N LEU A 339 24.56 -2.52 7.89
CA LEU A 339 23.47 -1.62 8.25
C LEU A 339 22.14 -2.34 8.01
N LYS A 340 21.30 -2.38 9.02
CA LYS A 340 19.94 -2.93 8.96
C LYS A 340 18.97 -1.77 8.87
N LEU A 341 18.48 -1.49 7.67
CA LEU A 341 17.70 -0.29 7.39
C LEU A 341 16.22 -0.60 7.20
N ALA A 342 15.38 0.31 7.67
CA ALA A 342 14.02 0.53 7.21
C ALA A 342 14.03 1.78 6.32
N LEU A 343 13.62 1.63 5.06
CA LEU A 343 13.57 2.72 4.09
C LEU A 343 12.13 3.18 3.93
N GLU A 344 11.91 4.48 4.01
CA GLU A 344 10.61 5.09 3.76
C GLU A 344 10.74 6.30 2.83
N ALA A 345 9.90 6.35 1.79
CA ALA A 345 9.72 7.50 0.92
C ALA A 345 8.44 8.22 1.34
N ASP A 346 8.60 9.33 2.03
CA ASP A 346 7.53 10.02 2.74
C ASP A 346 6.79 11.04 1.86
N ARG A 347 5.51 11.30 2.17
CA ARG A 347 4.74 12.36 1.50
C ARG A 347 5.41 13.72 1.61
N ASN A 348 6.15 13.99 2.67
CA ASN A 348 6.86 15.25 2.89
C ASN A 348 7.99 15.55 1.88
N GLY A 349 8.27 14.60 0.97
CA GLY A 349 9.21 14.73 -0.16
C GLY A 349 10.61 14.24 0.13
N PHE A 350 10.85 13.67 1.31
CA PHE A 350 12.15 13.11 1.69
C PHE A 350 12.09 11.58 1.75
N ALA A 351 13.16 10.95 1.30
CA ALA A 351 13.47 9.55 1.53
C ALA A 351 14.31 9.43 2.79
N TYR A 352 13.97 8.46 3.62
CA TYR A 352 14.61 8.20 4.91
C TYR A 352 15.17 6.80 4.96
N ALA A 353 16.33 6.64 5.58
CA ALA A 353 16.84 5.38 6.08
C ALA A 353 16.97 5.45 7.60
N ILE A 354 16.35 4.50 8.26
CA ILE A 354 16.29 4.38 9.72
C ILE A 354 16.91 3.05 10.09
N ASP A 355 17.75 2.99 11.12
CA ASP A 355 18.18 1.73 11.71
C ASP A 355 16.95 1.00 12.25
N ARG A 356 16.55 -0.12 11.61
CA ARG A 356 15.32 -0.82 11.95
C ARG A 356 15.37 -1.56 13.29
N THR A 357 16.56 -1.62 13.92
CA THR A 357 16.72 -2.23 15.24
C THR A 357 16.54 -1.24 16.39
N THR A 358 16.77 0.05 16.12
CA THR A 358 16.79 1.11 17.15
C THR A 358 15.85 2.29 16.87
N GLY A 359 15.35 2.44 15.65
CA GLY A 359 14.59 3.61 15.22
C GLY A 359 15.43 4.87 15.01
N LYS A 360 16.77 4.76 14.98
CA LYS A 360 17.66 5.91 14.77
C LYS A 360 17.78 6.27 13.31
N PHE A 361 17.76 7.57 13.04
CA PHE A 361 18.04 8.12 11.71
C PHE A 361 19.46 7.76 11.24
N VAL A 362 19.60 7.40 9.96
CA VAL A 362 20.87 7.07 9.33
C VAL A 362 21.19 8.09 8.22
N TRP A 363 20.26 8.32 7.31
CA TRP A 363 20.35 9.35 6.28
C TRP A 363 18.97 9.72 5.75
N GLY A 364 18.84 10.94 5.19
CA GLY A 364 17.67 11.40 4.47
C GLY A 364 18.03 12.39 3.37
N LEU A 365 17.25 12.36 2.28
CA LEU A 365 17.45 13.26 1.14
C LEU A 365 16.12 13.56 0.44
N PRO A 366 15.97 14.74 -0.19
CA PRO A 366 14.81 15.03 -1.01
C PRO A 366 14.86 14.17 -2.29
N PHE A 367 13.72 13.56 -2.66
CA PHE A 367 13.58 12.80 -3.91
C PHE A 367 12.67 13.52 -4.93
N VAL A 368 11.98 14.57 -4.50
CA VAL A 368 11.15 15.45 -5.34
C VAL A 368 11.95 16.65 -5.84
N LYS A 369 11.44 17.33 -6.87
CA LYS A 369 12.09 18.54 -7.44
C LYS A 369 11.97 19.75 -6.53
N LYS A 370 10.89 19.86 -5.76
CA LYS A 370 10.60 21.08 -5.00
C LYS A 370 10.07 20.74 -3.60
N VAL A 371 10.79 21.24 -2.60
CA VAL A 371 10.38 21.25 -1.19
C VAL A 371 10.34 22.69 -0.75
N THR A 372 9.20 23.16 -0.22
CA THR A 372 9.03 24.55 0.23
C THR A 372 8.74 24.68 1.72
N TRP A 373 8.26 23.61 2.35
CA TRP A 373 7.83 23.62 3.74
C TRP A 373 8.99 23.66 4.75
N THR A 374 10.17 23.19 4.37
CA THR A 374 11.41 23.23 5.15
C THR A 374 12.61 23.55 4.26
N LYS A 375 13.71 24.01 4.84
CA LYS A 375 15.00 24.17 4.15
C LYS A 375 15.76 22.85 3.95
N GLY A 376 15.32 21.78 4.59
CA GLY A 376 15.93 20.47 4.52
C GLY A 376 15.85 19.71 5.83
N LEU A 377 16.60 18.61 5.92
CA LEU A 377 16.72 17.79 7.12
C LEU A 377 18.06 18.05 7.81
N ASP A 378 18.02 18.16 9.14
CA ASP A 378 19.21 18.05 9.96
C ASP A 378 19.83 16.65 9.81
N GLN A 379 21.09 16.55 9.46
CA GLN A 379 21.73 15.29 9.07
C GLN A 379 22.12 14.40 10.28
N GLU A 380 21.97 14.87 11.51
CA GLU A 380 22.16 14.05 12.71
C GLU A 380 20.84 13.44 13.19
N SER A 381 19.79 14.24 13.23
CA SER A 381 18.47 13.83 13.75
C SER A 381 17.48 13.40 12.66
N GLY A 382 17.69 13.84 11.42
CA GLY A 382 16.73 13.68 10.32
C GLY A 382 15.46 14.53 10.46
N LYS A 383 15.38 15.40 11.46
CA LYS A 383 14.27 16.31 11.64
C LYS A 383 14.36 17.50 10.66
N PRO A 384 13.22 18.15 10.34
CA PRO A 384 13.28 19.41 9.60
C PRO A 384 14.18 20.42 10.30
N ILE A 385 15.00 21.17 9.53
CA ILE A 385 15.99 22.12 10.09
C ILE A 385 15.34 23.15 11.03
N GLU A 386 14.10 23.54 10.76
CA GLU A 386 13.37 24.53 11.56
C GLU A 386 12.63 23.91 12.75
N TYR A 387 12.69 22.60 12.94
CA TYR A 387 12.04 21.95 14.07
C TYR A 387 12.58 22.48 15.41
N ASP A 388 11.68 22.89 16.29
CA ASP A 388 12.02 23.42 17.61
C ASP A 388 11.16 22.72 18.68
N PRO A 389 11.72 21.80 19.47
CA PRO A 389 10.97 21.03 20.46
C PRO A 389 10.41 21.90 21.61
N SER A 390 10.86 23.15 21.75
CA SER A 390 10.33 24.09 22.75
C SER A 390 9.00 24.72 22.31
N LYS A 391 8.69 24.71 21.01
CA LYS A 391 7.45 25.24 20.47
C LYS A 391 6.31 24.24 20.61
N GLN A 392 5.15 24.75 20.98
CA GLN A 392 3.94 23.93 21.02
C GLN A 392 3.31 23.75 19.64
N VAL A 393 3.47 24.72 18.73
CA VAL A 393 2.97 24.69 17.37
C VAL A 393 4.15 24.91 16.43
N GLN A 394 4.40 23.93 15.55
CA GLN A 394 5.47 24.04 14.58
C GLN A 394 5.05 24.90 13.38
N ARG A 395 5.97 25.70 12.90
CA ARG A 395 5.78 26.56 11.73
C ARG A 395 7.09 26.59 10.96
N TYR A 396 7.36 25.50 10.22
CA TYR A 396 8.65 25.26 9.57
C TYR A 396 9.05 26.37 8.60
N ASN A 397 8.14 26.76 7.70
CA ASN A 397 8.32 27.94 6.86
C ASN A 397 7.07 28.81 6.94
N ALA A 398 7.18 29.92 7.65
CA ALA A 398 6.05 30.81 7.94
C ALA A 398 5.30 31.30 6.68
N ALA A 399 5.97 31.40 5.54
CA ALA A 399 5.36 31.86 4.30
C ALA A 399 4.40 30.84 3.66
N VAL A 400 4.63 29.53 3.91
CA VAL A 400 3.90 28.44 3.26
C VAL A 400 3.28 27.45 4.26
N THR A 401 3.47 27.63 5.57
CA THR A 401 2.80 26.82 6.57
C THR A 401 1.36 27.32 6.73
N PRO A 402 0.33 26.45 6.55
CA PRO A 402 -1.04 26.79 6.91
C PRO A 402 -1.12 27.18 8.39
N HIS A 403 -1.77 28.28 8.69
CA HIS A 403 -1.86 28.80 10.05
C HIS A 403 -3.02 29.78 10.15
N ARG A 404 -3.64 29.95 11.32
CA ARG A 404 -4.82 30.82 11.49
C ARG A 404 -4.57 32.29 11.11
N ASP A 405 -3.31 32.76 11.13
CA ASP A 405 -2.88 34.08 10.63
C ASP A 405 -2.33 34.04 9.18
N ASN A 406 -2.13 32.84 8.62
CA ASN A 406 -1.77 32.59 7.22
C ASN A 406 -2.74 31.58 6.62
N LYS A 407 -4.00 32.00 6.46
CA LYS A 407 -5.12 31.11 6.14
C LYS A 407 -5.03 30.43 4.77
N ILE A 408 -4.22 30.95 3.86
CA ILE A 408 -4.03 30.40 2.51
C ILE A 408 -2.54 30.21 2.29
N ALA A 409 -2.13 28.98 2.05
CA ALA A 409 -0.74 28.61 1.86
C ALA A 409 -0.55 27.76 0.60
N ASP A 410 0.43 28.14 -0.22
CA ASP A 410 0.87 27.37 -1.40
C ASP A 410 2.12 26.55 -1.03
N ILE A 411 1.99 25.22 -1.07
CA ILE A 411 3.01 24.31 -0.56
C ILE A 411 3.45 23.27 -1.58
N CYS A 412 4.73 22.89 -1.52
CA CYS A 412 5.32 21.79 -2.29
C CYS A 412 6.20 20.91 -1.37
N PRO A 413 6.08 19.59 -1.39
CA PRO A 413 5.00 18.84 -2.03
C PRO A 413 3.63 19.28 -1.52
N GLY A 414 2.58 19.04 -2.31
CA GLY A 414 1.21 19.19 -1.85
C GLY A 414 0.78 18.01 -0.96
N ASN A 415 -0.49 17.95 -0.57
CA ASN A 415 -1.01 16.87 0.27
C ASN A 415 -1.08 15.50 -0.43
N MET A 416 -0.99 15.44 -1.77
CA MET A 416 -0.72 14.17 -2.46
C MET A 416 0.69 13.62 -2.12
N GLY A 417 1.55 14.50 -1.62
CA GLY A 417 2.91 14.18 -1.23
C GLY A 417 3.90 14.10 -2.39
N GLY A 418 5.14 13.80 -2.05
CA GLY A 418 6.19 13.39 -2.99
C GLY A 418 6.03 11.93 -3.42
N LYS A 419 5.43 11.11 -2.58
CA LYS A 419 4.93 9.76 -2.81
C LYS A 419 3.66 9.58 -2.00
N ASN A 420 2.74 8.79 -2.49
CA ASN A 420 1.55 8.38 -1.75
C ASN A 420 1.62 6.85 -1.48
N TRP A 421 0.50 6.16 -1.30
CA TRP A 421 0.43 4.72 -1.03
C TRP A 421 1.07 3.81 -2.11
N PRO A 422 1.18 4.18 -3.42
CA PRO A 422 1.77 3.28 -4.42
C PRO A 422 3.16 2.80 -3.99
N PRO A 423 3.40 1.47 -3.93
CA PRO A 423 4.59 0.94 -3.29
C PRO A 423 5.86 1.14 -4.13
N THR A 424 6.97 1.25 -3.42
CA THR A 424 8.34 1.25 -3.96
C THR A 424 8.81 -0.17 -4.26
N ALA A 425 10.01 -0.32 -4.85
CA ALA A 425 10.68 -1.61 -4.95
C ALA A 425 12.19 -1.47 -4.73
N TYR A 426 12.81 -2.49 -4.18
CA TYR A 426 14.26 -2.54 -3.96
C TYR A 426 14.90 -3.70 -4.72
N ASN A 427 15.90 -3.40 -5.53
CA ASN A 427 16.72 -4.42 -6.21
C ASN A 427 17.96 -4.73 -5.37
N PRO A 428 18.05 -5.92 -4.76
CA PRO A 428 19.16 -6.29 -3.88
C PRO A 428 20.49 -6.48 -4.61
N ASP A 429 20.47 -6.79 -5.91
CA ASP A 429 21.68 -7.00 -6.70
C ASP A 429 22.35 -5.66 -7.04
N LEU A 430 21.53 -4.66 -7.41
CA LEU A 430 21.99 -3.32 -7.77
C LEU A 430 22.10 -2.38 -6.56
N LYS A 431 21.52 -2.71 -5.40
CA LYS A 431 21.37 -1.85 -4.22
C LYS A 431 20.58 -0.57 -4.54
N LEU A 432 19.67 -0.64 -5.50
CA LEU A 432 18.83 0.47 -5.94
C LEU A 432 17.41 0.33 -5.40
N TRP A 433 16.92 1.42 -4.83
CA TRP A 433 15.56 1.58 -4.35
C TRP A 433 14.80 2.52 -5.28
N TYR A 434 13.71 2.06 -5.88
CA TYR A 434 12.93 2.79 -6.88
C TYR A 434 11.65 3.35 -6.26
N ILE A 435 11.46 4.64 -6.40
CA ILE A 435 10.34 5.40 -5.82
C ILE A 435 9.42 5.88 -6.95
N PRO A 436 8.11 5.59 -6.88
CA PRO A 436 7.10 6.19 -7.76
C PRO A 436 6.76 7.60 -7.25
N VAL A 437 7.32 8.61 -7.91
CA VAL A 437 7.28 10.00 -7.42
C VAL A 437 6.07 10.75 -7.96
N ILE A 438 5.49 11.57 -7.10
CA ILE A 438 4.48 12.59 -7.41
C ILE A 438 5.13 13.96 -7.23
N GLU A 439 5.18 14.75 -8.30
CA GLU A 439 5.67 16.12 -8.26
C GLU A 439 4.46 17.03 -8.14
N SER A 440 4.02 17.30 -6.93
CA SER A 440 2.80 18.06 -6.63
C SER A 440 3.10 19.34 -5.85
N CYS A 441 2.25 20.33 -6.07
CA CYS A 441 2.10 21.49 -5.17
C CYS A 441 0.62 21.78 -5.08
N ASN A 442 0.14 22.30 -3.96
CA ASN A 442 -1.24 22.72 -3.85
C ASN A 442 -1.43 23.90 -2.90
N ARG A 443 -2.60 24.51 -3.00
CA ARG A 443 -3.07 25.53 -2.09
C ARG A 443 -3.91 24.88 -1.00
N ILE A 444 -3.58 25.19 0.26
CA ILE A 444 -4.31 24.76 1.44
C ILE A 444 -4.98 25.99 2.05
N THR A 445 -6.23 25.85 2.48
CA THR A 445 -6.97 26.86 3.23
C THR A 445 -7.27 26.34 4.62
N VAL A 446 -6.75 27.00 5.66
CA VAL A 446 -6.99 26.62 7.04
C VAL A 446 -8.16 27.42 7.64
N GLU A 447 -8.97 26.74 8.43
CA GLU A 447 -10.02 27.32 9.27
C GLU A 447 -9.82 26.92 10.72
N GLU A 448 -10.25 27.78 11.64
CA GLU A 448 -10.19 27.44 13.06
C GLU A 448 -11.08 26.24 13.38
N SER A 449 -10.46 25.21 13.95
CA SER A 449 -11.14 24.00 14.40
C SER A 449 -11.64 24.15 15.82
N THR A 450 -12.81 23.59 16.10
CA THR A 450 -13.38 23.49 17.46
C THR A 450 -13.99 22.10 17.65
N PRO A 451 -14.11 21.60 18.90
CA PRO A 451 -14.71 20.28 19.16
C PRO A 451 -16.12 20.12 18.57
N GLU A 452 -16.90 21.21 18.50
CA GLU A 452 -18.28 21.20 18.00
C GLU A 452 -18.36 21.01 16.47
N LYS A 453 -17.26 21.28 15.76
CA LYS A 453 -17.16 21.06 14.30
C LYS A 453 -16.90 19.59 13.95
N LEU A 454 -16.36 18.83 14.89
CA LEU A 454 -16.15 17.41 14.70
C LEU A 454 -17.44 16.65 15.00
N LYS A 455 -17.97 16.01 13.97
CA LYS A 455 -19.09 15.10 14.10
C LYS A 455 -18.69 13.71 13.59
N ALA A 456 -19.16 12.70 14.28
CA ALA A 456 -18.91 11.33 13.89
C ALA A 456 -19.31 11.09 12.42
N ARG A 457 -18.41 10.51 11.64
CA ARG A 457 -18.62 10.18 10.23
C ARG A 457 -18.79 11.40 9.29
N GLU A 458 -18.46 12.60 9.73
CA GLU A 458 -18.35 13.78 8.85
C GLU A 458 -16.88 14.08 8.56
N PHE A 459 -16.57 14.44 7.32
CA PHE A 459 -15.22 14.78 6.88
C PHE A 459 -14.75 16.10 7.52
N TRP A 460 -13.60 16.07 8.20
CA TRP A 460 -13.11 17.20 8.98
C TRP A 460 -11.58 17.34 8.87
N THR A 461 -11.13 18.28 8.06
CA THR A 461 -9.71 18.55 7.80
C THR A 461 -9.17 19.81 8.49
N GLY A 462 -10.04 20.61 9.09
CA GLY A 462 -9.65 21.92 9.66
C GLY A 462 -9.48 23.01 8.60
N GLY A 463 -10.19 22.89 7.48
CA GLY A 463 -10.22 23.90 6.42
C GLY A 463 -11.01 23.46 5.19
N GLY A 464 -10.83 24.20 4.12
CA GLY A 464 -11.44 23.88 2.84
C GLY A 464 -10.69 22.78 2.07
N PRO A 465 -11.27 22.27 0.96
CA PRO A 465 -10.59 21.33 0.09
C PRO A 465 -9.26 21.90 -0.43
N SER A 466 -8.23 21.06 -0.49
CA SER A 466 -6.97 21.45 -1.11
C SER A 466 -7.14 21.66 -2.61
N GLN A 467 -6.42 22.62 -3.18
CA GLN A 467 -6.47 22.98 -4.59
C GLN A 467 -5.13 22.63 -5.24
N PRO A 468 -5.03 21.49 -5.95
CA PRO A 468 -3.77 21.09 -6.56
C PRO A 468 -3.45 22.00 -7.76
N PHE A 469 -2.15 22.28 -7.93
CA PHE A 469 -1.61 22.84 -9.18
C PHE A 469 -1.33 21.70 -10.16
N LYS A 470 -0.60 21.99 -11.25
CA LYS A 470 -0.21 20.96 -12.19
C LYS A 470 0.61 19.86 -11.49
N ILE A 471 0.20 18.60 -11.68
CA ILE A 471 0.87 17.42 -11.12
C ILE A 471 1.59 16.67 -12.24
N THR A 472 2.87 16.35 -12.01
CA THR A 472 3.69 15.48 -12.85
C THR A 472 4.30 14.38 -11.98
N GLY A 473 5.20 13.57 -12.52
CA GLY A 473 5.84 12.54 -11.73
C GLY A 473 7.23 12.16 -12.19
N SER A 474 7.78 11.15 -11.57
CA SER A 474 9.00 10.48 -12.01
C SER A 474 9.12 9.08 -11.40
N VAL A 475 10.02 8.27 -11.95
CA VAL A 475 10.61 7.12 -11.25
C VAL A 475 12.01 7.55 -10.81
N THR A 476 12.27 7.56 -9.51
CA THR A 476 13.57 7.94 -8.95
C THR A 476 14.24 6.73 -8.33
N ALA A 477 15.50 6.45 -8.70
CA ALA A 477 16.32 5.41 -8.09
C ALA A 477 17.29 6.02 -7.09
N ILE A 478 17.34 5.45 -5.88
CA ILE A 478 18.30 5.83 -4.83
C ILE A 478 19.24 4.64 -4.59
N ASP A 479 20.54 4.89 -4.61
CA ASP A 479 21.55 3.97 -4.12
C ASP A 479 21.52 3.98 -2.58
N VAL A 480 21.05 2.89 -1.99
CA VAL A 480 20.86 2.81 -0.53
C VAL A 480 22.15 2.69 0.25
N THR A 481 23.27 2.36 -0.40
CA THR A 481 24.57 2.27 0.25
C THR A 481 25.21 3.65 0.44
N THR A 482 24.88 4.58 -0.46
CA THR A 482 25.42 5.94 -0.46
C THR A 482 24.42 7.00 -0.03
N GLY A 483 23.12 6.67 0.02
CA GLY A 483 22.06 7.63 0.28
C GLY A 483 21.99 8.72 -0.80
N LYS A 484 22.19 8.37 -2.09
CA LYS A 484 22.21 9.35 -3.20
C LYS A 484 21.26 8.92 -4.31
N VAL A 485 20.70 9.91 -5.00
CA VAL A 485 19.95 9.66 -6.23
C VAL A 485 20.90 9.10 -7.29
N ALA A 486 20.63 7.90 -7.77
CA ALA A 486 21.39 7.20 -8.80
C ALA A 486 20.84 7.46 -10.22
N GLY A 487 19.53 7.72 -10.32
CA GLY A 487 18.87 8.01 -11.60
C GLY A 487 17.44 8.53 -11.41
N LYS A 488 16.92 9.20 -12.42
CA LYS A 488 15.55 9.73 -12.44
C LYS A 488 15.01 9.73 -13.88
N LEU A 489 13.81 9.14 -14.04
CA LEU A 489 13.01 9.26 -15.26
C LEU A 489 11.80 10.14 -14.96
N GLU A 490 11.70 11.29 -15.61
CA GLU A 490 10.53 12.16 -15.48
C GLU A 490 9.36 11.63 -16.30
N THR A 491 8.15 11.77 -15.74
CA THR A 491 6.91 11.35 -16.38
C THR A 491 5.94 12.52 -16.47
N PRO A 492 5.10 12.60 -17.53
CA PRO A 492 4.15 13.70 -17.71
C PRO A 492 3.05 13.73 -16.67
N PHE A 493 2.75 12.57 -16.06
CA PHE A 493 1.74 12.39 -15.02
C PHE A 493 2.36 11.78 -13.77
N PRO A 494 1.71 11.87 -12.61
CA PRO A 494 2.19 11.24 -11.38
C PRO A 494 2.30 9.73 -11.54
N ASN A 495 3.21 9.11 -10.79
CA ASN A 495 3.37 7.67 -10.85
C ASN A 495 2.49 7.01 -9.79
N LEU A 496 1.25 6.67 -10.16
CA LEU A 496 0.28 6.05 -9.26
C LEU A 496 0.29 4.51 -9.30
N GLY A 497 0.96 3.92 -10.30
CA GLY A 497 0.98 2.47 -10.49
C GLY A 497 1.98 1.70 -9.63
N GLY A 498 2.69 2.35 -8.69
CA GLY A 498 3.70 1.64 -7.90
C GLY A 498 4.82 1.01 -8.72
N ILE A 499 5.68 0.24 -8.08
CA ILE A 499 6.87 -0.36 -8.71
C ILE A 499 6.93 -1.88 -8.49
N LEU A 500 7.39 -2.58 -9.52
CA LEU A 500 7.90 -3.97 -9.48
C LEU A 500 9.34 -3.93 -9.95
N ALA A 501 10.27 -4.58 -9.24
CA ALA A 501 11.64 -4.78 -9.69
C ALA A 501 11.93 -6.26 -9.99
N THR A 502 12.70 -6.49 -11.05
CA THR A 502 13.34 -7.77 -11.38
C THR A 502 14.85 -7.54 -11.53
N PRO A 503 15.70 -8.55 -11.78
CA PRO A 503 17.14 -8.33 -11.91
C PRO A 503 17.53 -7.23 -12.91
N ASP A 504 16.84 -7.16 -14.05
CA ASP A 504 17.19 -6.28 -15.17
C ASP A 504 16.18 -5.15 -15.42
N LEU A 505 14.96 -5.25 -14.89
CA LEU A 505 13.86 -4.37 -15.26
C LEU A 505 13.13 -3.82 -14.04
N VAL A 506 12.55 -2.65 -14.25
CA VAL A 506 11.58 -2.01 -13.34
C VAL A 506 10.29 -1.78 -14.12
N PHE A 507 9.17 -2.22 -13.57
CA PHE A 507 7.85 -1.99 -14.17
C PHE A 507 7.07 -0.99 -13.34
N SER A 508 6.29 -0.14 -14.02
CA SER A 508 5.39 0.84 -13.39
C SER A 508 4.24 1.19 -14.33
N GLY A 509 3.18 1.79 -13.76
CA GLY A 509 2.03 2.25 -14.51
C GLY A 509 1.66 3.69 -14.19
N GLN A 510 0.91 4.34 -15.09
CA GLN A 510 0.47 5.72 -14.96
C GLN A 510 -1.04 5.87 -15.09
N PRO A 511 -1.64 6.92 -14.52
CA PRO A 511 -3.07 7.21 -14.66
C PRO A 511 -3.50 7.47 -16.11
N SER A 512 -2.54 7.70 -17.02
CA SER A 512 -2.79 7.79 -18.48
C SER A 512 -3.09 6.45 -19.15
N GLY A 513 -2.95 5.33 -18.41
CA GLY A 513 -3.06 3.97 -18.96
C GLY A 513 -1.74 3.41 -19.46
N GLU A 514 -0.66 4.17 -19.43
CA GLU A 514 0.66 3.67 -19.83
C GLU A 514 1.22 2.73 -18.76
N VAL A 515 1.59 1.53 -19.18
CA VAL A 515 2.45 0.59 -18.41
C VAL A 515 3.79 0.56 -19.09
N MET A 516 4.86 0.70 -18.31
CA MET A 516 6.23 0.78 -18.84
C MET A 516 7.15 -0.24 -18.19
N ALA A 517 8.15 -0.70 -18.94
CA ALA A 517 9.31 -1.41 -18.43
C ALA A 517 10.56 -0.56 -18.67
N LEU A 518 11.31 -0.36 -17.61
CA LEU A 518 12.54 0.43 -17.58
C LEU A 518 13.73 -0.48 -17.32
N ASP A 519 14.89 -0.13 -17.86
CA ASP A 519 16.17 -0.74 -17.49
C ASP A 519 16.43 -0.48 -16.00
N ALA A 520 16.68 -1.52 -15.22
CA ALA A 520 16.82 -1.39 -13.77
C ALA A 520 18.00 -0.50 -13.35
N LYS A 521 19.06 -0.41 -14.17
CA LYS A 521 20.27 0.36 -13.84
C LYS A 521 20.18 1.80 -14.32
N THR A 522 19.62 2.02 -15.53
CA THR A 522 19.67 3.33 -16.21
C THR A 522 18.34 4.08 -16.19
N LEU A 523 17.25 3.41 -15.87
CA LEU A 523 15.86 3.86 -16.01
C LEU A 523 15.46 4.22 -17.45
N GLU A 524 16.23 3.78 -18.46
CA GLU A 524 15.86 3.94 -19.87
C GLU A 524 14.61 3.08 -20.15
N LYS A 525 13.61 3.68 -20.80
CA LYS A 525 12.40 2.98 -21.18
C LYS A 525 12.70 1.93 -22.28
N ARG A 526 12.37 0.67 -22.02
CA ARG A 526 12.60 -0.48 -22.89
C ARG A 526 11.33 -0.99 -23.56
N TRP A 527 10.19 -0.74 -22.95
CA TRP A 527 8.89 -1.16 -23.44
C TRP A 527 7.80 -0.30 -22.84
N GLU A 528 6.72 -0.13 -23.59
CA GLU A 528 5.49 0.52 -23.11
C GLU A 528 4.27 -0.13 -23.75
N PHE A 529 3.15 -0.04 -23.03
CA PHE A 529 1.83 -0.48 -23.48
C PHE A 529 0.76 0.42 -22.91
N ASN A 530 -0.22 0.85 -23.72
CA ASN A 530 -1.36 1.60 -23.23
C ASN A 530 -2.54 0.66 -23.01
N THR A 531 -3.03 0.56 -21.79
CA THR A 531 -4.11 -0.33 -21.36
C THR A 531 -5.50 0.18 -21.73
N GLY A 532 -5.62 1.44 -22.16
CA GLY A 532 -6.90 2.10 -22.46
C GLY A 532 -7.67 2.62 -21.25
N GLY A 533 -7.29 2.21 -20.02
CA GLY A 533 -7.81 2.70 -18.75
C GLY A 533 -6.69 3.17 -17.84
N GLY A 534 -6.98 4.00 -16.84
CA GLY A 534 -5.95 4.53 -15.93
C GLY A 534 -5.41 3.45 -14.98
N VAL A 535 -4.09 3.46 -14.75
CA VAL A 535 -3.42 2.53 -13.83
C VAL A 535 -3.24 3.20 -12.48
N ASN A 536 -3.78 2.54 -11.45
CA ASN A 536 -3.69 2.94 -10.04
C ASN A 536 -3.33 1.75 -9.14
N ALA A 537 -2.76 0.69 -9.71
CA ALA A 537 -2.38 -0.52 -9.00
C ALA A 537 -0.94 -0.93 -9.35
N PRO A 538 -0.22 -1.54 -8.41
CA PRO A 538 1.17 -1.92 -8.66
C PRO A 538 1.26 -3.21 -9.49
N PRO A 539 2.21 -3.27 -10.46
CA PRO A 539 2.49 -4.48 -11.20
C PRO A 539 3.12 -5.55 -10.31
N MET A 540 2.89 -6.82 -10.68
CA MET A 540 3.56 -7.97 -10.09
C MET A 540 3.97 -8.98 -11.16
N THR A 541 4.81 -9.96 -10.80
CA THR A 541 5.22 -11.03 -11.71
C THR A 541 5.09 -12.40 -11.06
N PHE A 542 4.76 -13.39 -11.87
CA PHE A 542 4.64 -14.78 -11.45
C PHE A 542 5.07 -15.71 -12.59
N SER A 543 5.21 -17.00 -12.31
CA SER A 543 5.37 -18.00 -13.34
C SER A 543 4.43 -19.19 -13.12
N VAL A 544 3.90 -19.71 -14.22
CA VAL A 544 3.07 -20.90 -14.26
C VAL A 544 3.37 -21.65 -15.57
N ASP A 545 3.35 -22.99 -15.52
CA ASP A 545 3.64 -23.85 -16.66
C ASP A 545 4.98 -23.53 -17.36
N GLY A 546 5.99 -23.12 -16.56
CA GLY A 546 7.33 -22.78 -17.04
C GLY A 546 7.42 -21.45 -17.79
N LYS A 547 6.38 -20.58 -17.74
CA LYS A 547 6.35 -19.29 -18.40
C LYS A 547 6.16 -18.15 -17.39
N GLN A 548 6.94 -17.08 -17.55
CA GLN A 548 6.83 -15.87 -16.73
C GLN A 548 5.77 -14.91 -17.28
N TYR A 549 5.05 -14.27 -16.39
CA TYR A 549 4.01 -13.28 -16.66
C TYR A 549 4.20 -12.01 -15.83
N ILE A 550 3.75 -10.87 -16.37
CA ILE A 550 3.57 -9.62 -15.65
C ILE A 550 2.07 -9.35 -15.55
N ALA A 551 1.57 -9.07 -14.35
CA ALA A 551 0.16 -8.76 -14.13
C ALA A 551 0.00 -7.37 -13.52
N ILE A 552 -1.06 -6.65 -13.93
CA ILE A 552 -1.42 -5.34 -13.41
C ILE A 552 -2.94 -5.12 -13.47
N LEU A 553 -3.49 -4.54 -12.41
CA LEU A 553 -4.87 -4.08 -12.39
C LEU A 553 -4.98 -2.68 -13.02
N VAL A 554 -6.05 -2.45 -13.74
CA VAL A 554 -6.36 -1.21 -14.44
C VAL A 554 -7.73 -0.71 -14.01
N GLY A 555 -7.77 0.38 -13.27
CA GLY A 555 -8.99 0.96 -12.73
C GLY A 555 -8.68 2.22 -11.96
N LEU A 556 -8.84 3.39 -12.59
CA LEU A 556 -8.62 4.69 -11.97
C LEU A 556 -9.91 5.17 -11.31
N GLY A 557 -9.83 5.63 -10.06
CA GLY A 557 -10.99 6.11 -9.31
C GLY A 557 -10.59 6.79 -8.00
N GLY A 558 -11.54 6.90 -7.09
CA GLY A 558 -11.32 7.44 -5.75
C GLY A 558 -10.90 8.91 -5.73
N ALA A 559 -9.98 9.26 -4.86
CA ALA A 559 -9.50 10.62 -4.66
C ALA A 559 -8.95 11.26 -5.93
N TRP A 560 -8.30 10.46 -6.80
CA TRP A 560 -7.76 10.98 -8.06
C TRP A 560 -8.87 11.54 -8.95
N ASP A 561 -9.89 10.76 -9.19
CA ASP A 561 -11.03 11.15 -10.05
C ASP A 561 -11.82 12.32 -9.45
N LYS A 562 -11.92 12.38 -8.13
CA LYS A 562 -12.71 13.38 -7.42
C LYS A 562 -12.00 14.72 -7.23
N TRP A 563 -10.72 14.70 -6.81
CA TRP A 563 -10.03 15.89 -6.30
C TRP A 563 -8.82 16.32 -7.12
N PHE A 564 -8.20 15.40 -7.84
CA PHE A 564 -6.92 15.66 -8.50
C PHE A 564 -6.98 15.66 -10.03
N ILE A 565 -8.08 15.20 -10.61
CA ILE A 565 -8.23 15.13 -12.08
C ILE A 565 -8.13 16.52 -12.74
N ASP A 566 -8.55 17.58 -12.05
CA ASP A 566 -8.46 18.96 -12.55
C ASP A 566 -7.01 19.46 -12.67
N ALA A 567 -6.08 18.87 -11.93
CA ALA A 567 -4.64 19.15 -12.05
C ALA A 567 -3.98 18.43 -13.25
N THR A 568 -4.72 17.52 -13.87
CA THR A 568 -4.29 16.76 -15.06
C THR A 568 -5.46 16.65 -16.05
N PRO A 569 -5.94 17.76 -16.61
CA PRO A 569 -7.17 17.81 -17.40
C PRO A 569 -7.13 16.90 -18.63
N GLU A 570 -5.95 16.56 -19.14
CA GLU A 570 -5.74 15.62 -20.23
C GLU A 570 -6.24 14.21 -19.91
N LEU A 571 -6.29 13.86 -18.61
CA LEU A 571 -6.73 12.54 -18.13
C LEU A 571 -8.25 12.42 -17.99
N LYS A 572 -9.01 13.51 -18.05
CA LYS A 572 -10.49 13.49 -17.98
C LYS A 572 -11.15 12.62 -19.07
N ARG A 573 -10.43 12.38 -20.17
CA ARG A 573 -10.87 11.49 -21.25
C ARG A 573 -10.63 10.00 -20.98
N ILE A 574 -9.80 9.68 -19.99
CA ILE A 574 -9.47 8.29 -19.63
C ILE A 574 -10.67 7.69 -18.91
N GLN A 575 -11.14 6.55 -19.38
CA GLN A 575 -12.20 5.82 -18.71
C GLN A 575 -11.66 5.13 -17.46
N PRO A 576 -12.45 4.99 -16.38
CA PRO A 576 -12.01 4.36 -15.14
C PRO A 576 -11.42 2.97 -15.36
N GLY A 577 -12.05 2.15 -16.19
CA GLY A 577 -11.61 0.77 -16.43
C GLY A 577 -11.89 -0.17 -15.23
N SER A 578 -11.91 -1.45 -15.49
CA SER A 578 -12.01 -2.49 -14.47
C SER A 578 -11.41 -3.78 -15.02
N MET A 579 -10.10 -3.76 -15.25
CA MET A 579 -9.44 -4.83 -15.98
C MET A 579 -8.21 -5.35 -15.21
N LEU A 580 -8.02 -6.66 -15.30
CA LEU A 580 -6.73 -7.29 -15.04
C LEU A 580 -6.06 -7.53 -16.40
N HIS A 581 -4.87 -6.96 -16.60
CA HIS A 581 -4.02 -7.25 -17.78
C HIS A 581 -2.89 -8.17 -17.35
N VAL A 582 -2.64 -9.21 -18.16
CA VAL A 582 -1.53 -10.14 -17.97
C VAL A 582 -0.73 -10.22 -19.26
N PHE A 583 0.57 -9.98 -19.16
CA PHE A 583 1.51 -9.92 -20.27
C PHE A 583 2.48 -11.08 -20.22
N ALA A 584 2.93 -11.53 -21.40
CA ALA A 584 3.96 -12.55 -21.57
C ALA A 584 4.72 -12.35 -22.89
N LEU A 585 5.84 -13.06 -23.04
CA LEU A 585 6.60 -13.13 -24.30
C LEU A 585 5.89 -13.98 -25.33
#